data_82c83ba9a700efc7d70197e49fb84ab3
#
_entry.id   82c83ba9a700efc7d70197e49fb84ab3
#
_cell.length_a   1.000
_cell.length_b   1.000
_cell.length_c   1.000
_cell.angle_alpha   90.00
_cell.angle_beta   90.00
_cell.angle_gamma   90.00
#
_symmetry.space_group_name_H-M   'P 1'
#
loop_
_entity.id
_entity.type
_entity.pdbx_description
1 polymer ?
#
loop_
_entity_poly.entity_id
_entity_poly.type
_entity_poly.pdbx_seq_one_letter_code
_entity_poly.pdbx_strand_id
1 'polypeptide(L)'
;PAAPPPPRRARGLALVPFFLCGSQGCLPACPGSLLTGRGRPAPGAAQAFHVPQARHYCAGEWEVWDSKITTFPGIYVAAAVAGRALAPLGFEACSLAQLRALGVVFLAGSCALLAGVLRELHGPAAAPAGATALQALALSLFPLHLFYAHLYYTDVPAVFFLLLCYYLCLRGRGWASALAGAGAVLMRQTNAVWVVFVLCVGVHRTLRPAGGGH
;
A
#
# COMPACT_ATOMS: atom_id res chain seq x y z
N PRO A 1 24.15 -47.64 11.99
CA PRO A 1 23.94 -46.21 12.15
C PRO A 1 23.48 -45.66 10.81
N ALA A 2 22.19 -45.36 10.72
CA ALA A 2 21.58 -44.78 9.52
C ALA A 2 21.87 -43.28 9.49
N ALA A 3 22.25 -42.77 8.29
CA ALA A 3 22.52 -41.38 8.06
C ALA A 3 21.25 -40.50 8.27
N PRO A 4 21.37 -39.28 8.80
CA PRO A 4 20.23 -38.41 8.98
C PRO A 4 19.67 -37.99 7.62
N PRO A 5 18.33 -37.82 7.49
CA PRO A 5 17.70 -37.41 6.26
C PRO A 5 18.09 -35.94 5.89
N PRO A 6 18.20 -35.61 4.59
CA PRO A 6 18.57 -34.28 4.14
C PRO A 6 17.49 -33.24 4.54
N PRO A 7 17.89 -32.00 4.80
CA PRO A 7 16.95 -30.92 5.15
C PRO A 7 15.96 -30.70 4.02
N ARG A 8 14.67 -30.72 4.33
CA ARG A 8 13.60 -30.39 3.39
C ARG A 8 13.79 -28.93 2.93
N ARG A 9 14.09 -28.77 1.65
CA ARG A 9 14.04 -27.47 0.98
C ARG A 9 12.65 -26.88 1.22
N ALA A 10 12.60 -25.81 1.98
CA ALA A 10 11.44 -24.93 2.01
C ALA A 10 11.17 -24.53 0.56
N ARG A 11 10.07 -24.99 0.00
CA ARG A 11 9.54 -24.44 -1.25
C ARG A 11 9.08 -23.01 -0.94
N GLY A 12 10.03 -22.08 -1.00
CA GLY A 12 9.75 -20.66 -0.97
C GLY A 12 8.77 -20.39 -2.11
N LEU A 13 7.57 -20.00 -1.75
CA LEU A 13 6.59 -19.46 -2.69
C LEU A 13 7.24 -18.25 -3.36
N ALA A 14 7.72 -18.42 -4.58
CA ALA A 14 8.23 -17.37 -5.44
C ALA A 14 7.07 -16.50 -5.96
N LEU A 15 6.30 -15.90 -5.04
CA LEU A 15 5.14 -15.06 -5.32
C LEU A 15 5.40 -13.57 -5.14
N VAL A 16 6.62 -13.18 -4.76
CA VAL A 16 6.94 -11.78 -4.47
C VAL A 16 7.18 -10.91 -5.72
N PRO A 17 7.67 -11.40 -6.88
CA PRO A 17 7.91 -10.52 -8.02
C PRO A 17 6.65 -10.05 -8.75
N PHE A 18 5.47 -10.65 -8.53
CA PHE A 18 4.26 -10.29 -9.29
C PHE A 18 3.50 -9.08 -8.74
N PHE A 19 3.82 -8.60 -7.53
CA PHE A 19 3.09 -7.51 -6.88
C PHE A 19 3.37 -6.11 -7.47
N LEU A 20 4.36 -5.97 -8.33
CA LEU A 20 4.84 -4.67 -8.81
C LEU A 20 4.51 -4.36 -10.26
N CYS A 21 3.90 -5.29 -10.99
CA CYS A 21 3.49 -5.05 -12.38
C CYS A 21 1.98 -4.83 -12.47
N GLY A 22 1.48 -3.73 -11.87
CA GLY A 22 0.10 -3.26 -12.03
C GLY A 22 0.01 -2.33 -13.23
N SER A 23 -0.51 -2.85 -14.33
CA SER A 23 -1.22 -2.15 -15.43
C SER A 23 -0.96 -0.63 -15.54
N GLN A 24 0.17 -0.26 -16.10
CA GLN A 24 0.34 1.05 -16.71
C GLN A 24 0.42 0.82 -18.21
N GLY A 25 -0.72 1.07 -18.88
CA GLY A 25 -0.71 1.23 -20.33
C GLY A 25 0.28 2.33 -20.72
N CYS A 26 1.18 2.02 -21.64
CA CYS A 26 2.05 2.99 -22.28
C CYS A 26 1.16 4.09 -22.90
N LEU A 27 1.19 5.27 -22.35
CA LEU A 27 0.67 6.46 -23.02
C LEU A 27 1.81 7.04 -23.86
N PRO A 28 1.62 7.24 -25.16
CA PRO A 28 2.58 7.93 -25.99
C PRO A 28 2.71 9.38 -25.50
N ALA A 29 3.94 9.86 -25.43
CA ALA A 29 4.26 11.24 -25.15
C ALA A 29 3.59 12.16 -26.18
N CYS A 30 2.62 12.97 -25.75
CA CYS A 30 2.17 14.10 -26.52
C CYS A 30 3.14 15.27 -26.29
N PRO A 31 3.84 15.78 -27.32
CA PRO A 31 4.59 17.01 -27.21
C PRO A 31 3.63 18.19 -27.44
N GLY A 32 3.46 19.04 -26.47
CA GLY A 32 2.77 20.31 -26.75
C GLY A 32 1.97 20.86 -25.58
N SER A 33 2.60 21.57 -24.71
CA SER A 33 2.28 22.88 -24.20
C SER A 33 3.24 23.27 -23.07
N LEU A 34 4.37 23.73 -23.49
CA LEU A 34 5.29 24.52 -22.68
C LEU A 34 4.76 25.95 -22.55
N LEU A 35 4.91 26.49 -21.34
CA LEU A 35 4.92 27.90 -21.01
C LEU A 35 3.56 28.56 -20.70
N THR A 36 3.21 28.52 -19.42
CA THR A 36 2.59 29.69 -18.79
C THR A 36 3.28 29.98 -17.46
N GLY A 37 3.87 31.09 -17.43
CA GLY A 37 4.39 32.01 -16.44
C GLY A 37 4.64 31.54 -14.99
N ARG A 38 5.86 31.79 -14.54
CA ARG A 38 6.37 31.83 -13.18
C ARG A 38 6.60 30.47 -12.47
N GLY A 39 7.76 29.89 -12.67
CA GLY A 39 8.68 29.35 -11.64
C GLY A 39 8.22 28.27 -10.69
N ARG A 40 7.08 27.56 -10.90
CA ARG A 40 6.71 26.36 -10.16
C ARG A 40 6.92 25.14 -11.07
N PRO A 41 7.66 24.12 -10.62
CA PRO A 41 7.69 22.87 -11.37
C PRO A 41 6.26 22.38 -11.55
N ALA A 42 5.87 22.08 -12.79
CA ALA A 42 4.55 21.54 -13.10
C ALA A 42 4.33 20.29 -12.24
N PRO A 43 3.24 20.19 -11.47
CA PRO A 43 2.90 18.97 -10.78
C PRO A 43 2.79 17.87 -11.83
N GLY A 44 3.37 16.68 -11.57
CA GLY A 44 3.21 15.55 -12.47
C GLY A 44 1.73 15.36 -12.81
N ALA A 45 1.40 14.92 -14.02
CA ALA A 45 0.03 14.91 -14.55
C ALA A 45 -1.01 14.28 -13.59
N ALA A 46 -0.60 13.25 -12.80
CA ALA A 46 -1.45 12.63 -11.79
C ALA A 46 -1.77 13.58 -10.61
N GLN A 47 -0.84 14.43 -10.20
CA GLN A 47 -1.07 15.40 -9.11
C GLN A 47 -2.01 16.55 -9.55
N ALA A 48 -2.13 16.79 -10.87
CA ALA A 48 -3.02 17.81 -11.40
C ALA A 48 -4.51 17.56 -11.07
N PHE A 49 -4.90 16.31 -10.90
CA PHE A 49 -6.28 15.93 -10.55
C PHE A 49 -6.42 15.61 -9.06
N HIS A 50 -5.50 14.85 -8.49
CA HIS A 50 -5.62 14.36 -7.12
C HIS A 50 -5.43 15.46 -6.05
N VAL A 51 -4.57 16.43 -6.27
CA VAL A 51 -4.34 17.51 -5.29
C VAL A 51 -5.54 18.47 -5.17
N PRO A 52 -6.15 18.97 -6.26
CA PRO A 52 -7.38 19.77 -6.19
C PRO A 52 -8.52 18.99 -5.49
N GLN A 53 -8.74 17.74 -5.88
CA GLN A 53 -9.77 16.89 -5.27
C GLN A 53 -9.57 16.72 -3.76
N ALA A 54 -8.32 16.49 -3.31
CA ALA A 54 -8.02 16.42 -1.88
C ALA A 54 -8.35 17.71 -1.14
N ARG A 55 -8.10 18.87 -1.76
CA ARG A 55 -8.42 20.18 -1.15
C ARG A 55 -9.91 20.39 -0.98
N HIS A 56 -10.75 19.97 -1.94
CA HIS A 56 -12.22 19.99 -1.78
C HIS A 56 -12.65 19.17 -0.58
N TYR A 57 -12.11 17.94 -0.42
CA TYR A 57 -12.42 17.09 0.72
C TYR A 57 -11.95 17.68 2.07
N CYS A 58 -10.79 18.34 2.09
CA CYS A 58 -10.32 19.04 3.29
C CYS A 58 -11.17 20.25 3.66
N ALA A 59 -11.70 20.97 2.65
CA ALA A 59 -12.65 22.05 2.84
C ALA A 59 -14.05 21.58 3.29
N GLY A 60 -14.31 20.26 3.24
CA GLY A 60 -15.62 19.69 3.58
C GLY A 60 -16.59 19.64 2.38
N GLU A 61 -16.11 19.90 1.20
CA GLU A 61 -16.89 19.87 -0.05
C GLU A 61 -16.92 18.44 -0.60
N TRP A 62 -17.65 17.53 0.07
CA TRP A 62 -17.70 16.11 -0.24
C TRP A 62 -18.43 15.77 -1.55
N GLU A 63 -19.28 16.66 -2.03
CA GLU A 63 -20.09 16.48 -3.23
C GLU A 63 -19.33 16.83 -4.52
N VAL A 64 -18.24 17.57 -4.40
CA VAL A 64 -17.42 17.99 -5.55
C VAL A 64 -16.55 16.84 -6.01
N TRP A 65 -16.80 16.34 -7.22
CA TRP A 65 -16.05 15.23 -7.81
C TRP A 65 -15.59 15.55 -9.24
N ASP A 66 -14.31 15.37 -9.52
CA ASP A 66 -13.77 15.46 -10.88
C ASP A 66 -14.05 14.17 -11.64
N SER A 67 -14.83 14.24 -12.73
CA SER A 67 -15.21 13.11 -13.57
C SER A 67 -14.03 12.38 -14.24
N LYS A 68 -12.84 12.98 -14.25
CA LYS A 68 -11.61 12.36 -14.75
C LYS A 68 -10.98 11.39 -13.76
N ILE A 69 -11.42 11.42 -12.50
CA ILE A 69 -10.94 10.54 -11.44
C ILE A 69 -11.77 9.26 -11.46
N THR A 70 -11.11 8.15 -11.74
CA THR A 70 -11.74 6.82 -11.80
C THR A 70 -11.53 5.98 -10.54
N THR A 71 -10.70 6.44 -9.60
CA THR A 71 -10.41 5.74 -8.34
C THR A 71 -11.40 6.14 -7.24
N PHE A 72 -11.62 5.27 -6.27
CA PHE A 72 -12.47 5.58 -5.12
C PHE A 72 -11.88 6.68 -4.21
N PRO A 73 -12.69 7.32 -3.36
CA PRO A 73 -12.31 8.51 -2.62
C PRO A 73 -11.38 8.26 -1.41
N GLY A 74 -10.92 7.05 -1.18
CA GLY A 74 -10.18 6.66 0.03
C GLY A 74 -8.99 7.55 0.35
N ILE A 75 -8.17 7.90 -0.66
CA ILE A 75 -7.00 8.76 -0.45
C ILE A 75 -7.39 10.19 -0.04
N TYR A 76 -8.51 10.72 -0.54
CA TYR A 76 -8.98 12.08 -0.19
C TYR A 76 -9.55 12.12 1.21
N VAL A 77 -10.28 11.06 1.60
CA VAL A 77 -10.75 10.88 2.98
C VAL A 77 -9.56 10.79 3.94
N ALA A 78 -8.54 10.00 3.60
CA ALA A 78 -7.32 9.89 4.40
C ALA A 78 -6.61 11.25 4.54
N ALA A 79 -6.53 12.03 3.46
CA ALA A 79 -5.96 13.37 3.49
C ALA A 79 -6.78 14.34 4.36
N ALA A 80 -8.11 14.32 4.26
CA ALA A 80 -8.99 15.16 5.07
C ALA A 80 -8.90 14.81 6.57
N VAL A 81 -8.83 13.51 6.90
CA VAL A 81 -8.64 13.06 8.30
C VAL A 81 -7.28 13.51 8.82
N ALA A 82 -6.20 13.29 8.06
CA ALA A 82 -4.85 13.72 8.45
C ALA A 82 -4.78 15.26 8.58
N GLY A 83 -5.40 16.01 7.67
CA GLY A 83 -5.46 17.46 7.73
C GLY A 83 -6.14 17.98 8.99
N ARG A 84 -7.29 17.42 9.34
CA ARG A 84 -8.01 17.77 10.57
C ARG A 84 -7.24 17.39 11.85
N ALA A 85 -6.58 16.23 11.84
CA ALA A 85 -5.78 15.77 12.98
C ALA A 85 -4.54 16.64 13.22
N LEU A 86 -3.95 17.21 12.17
CA LEU A 86 -2.75 18.04 12.24
C LEU A 86 -3.06 19.54 12.39
N ALA A 87 -4.29 19.98 12.13
CA ALA A 87 -4.71 21.38 12.24
C ALA A 87 -4.44 21.98 13.65
N PRO A 88 -4.68 21.28 14.78
CA PRO A 88 -4.39 21.82 16.10
C PRO A 88 -2.89 22.08 16.35
N LEU A 89 -2.01 21.45 15.56
CA LEU A 89 -0.55 21.64 15.62
C LEU A 89 -0.07 22.79 14.74
N GLY A 90 -0.98 23.56 14.13
CA GLY A 90 -0.67 24.69 13.26
C GLY A 90 -0.28 24.30 11.82
N PHE A 91 -0.49 23.06 11.41
CA PHE A 91 -0.25 22.66 10.01
C PHE A 91 -1.42 23.05 9.12
N GLU A 92 -1.10 23.61 7.96
CA GLU A 92 -2.09 23.93 6.95
C GLU A 92 -2.69 22.64 6.36
N ALA A 93 -4.01 22.49 6.50
CA ALA A 93 -4.72 21.30 6.03
C ALA A 93 -4.59 21.16 4.50
N CYS A 94 -4.24 19.97 4.04
CA CYS A 94 -4.06 19.63 2.61
C CYS A 94 -3.07 20.50 1.85
N SER A 95 -2.06 21.02 2.55
CA SER A 95 -0.89 21.58 1.86
C SER A 95 -0.20 20.49 1.04
N LEU A 96 0.46 20.86 -0.05
CA LEU A 96 1.16 19.89 -0.91
C LEU A 96 2.21 19.10 -0.12
N ALA A 97 2.87 19.74 0.85
CA ALA A 97 3.84 19.09 1.74
C ALA A 97 3.17 18.00 2.59
N GLN A 98 2.01 18.30 3.20
CA GLN A 98 1.25 17.34 3.99
C GLN A 98 0.77 16.15 3.15
N LEU A 99 0.24 16.42 1.95
CA LEU A 99 -0.23 15.37 1.04
C LEU A 99 0.91 14.42 0.64
N ARG A 100 2.10 14.95 0.37
CA ARG A 100 3.30 14.15 0.07
C ARG A 100 3.82 13.40 1.30
N ALA A 101 3.82 14.04 2.47
CA ALA A 101 4.21 13.41 3.73
C ALA A 101 3.34 12.20 4.04
N LEU A 102 2.03 12.26 3.72
CA LEU A 102 1.12 11.13 3.88
C LEU A 102 1.59 9.91 3.07
N GLY A 103 2.06 10.09 1.84
CA GLY A 103 2.64 9.02 1.02
C GLY A 103 3.88 8.38 1.68
N VAL A 104 4.76 9.20 2.25
CA VAL A 104 5.96 8.72 2.97
C VAL A 104 5.57 7.94 4.24
N VAL A 105 4.55 8.39 4.97
CA VAL A 105 4.02 7.68 6.14
C VAL A 105 3.48 6.30 5.75
N PHE A 106 2.71 6.21 4.66
CA PHE A 106 2.23 4.93 4.14
C PHE A 106 3.37 4.03 3.66
N LEU A 107 4.42 4.59 3.05
CA LEU A 107 5.61 3.82 2.68
C LEU A 107 6.30 3.22 3.90
N ALA A 108 6.54 4.02 4.94
CA ALA A 108 7.16 3.56 6.19
C ALA A 108 6.30 2.47 6.87
N GLY A 109 4.98 2.67 6.90
CA GLY A 109 4.02 1.69 7.39
C GLY A 109 4.04 0.40 6.56
N SER A 110 4.14 0.49 5.23
CA SER A 110 4.26 -0.67 4.34
C SER A 110 5.52 -1.47 4.61
N CYS A 111 6.64 -0.80 4.86
CA CYS A 111 7.90 -1.44 5.24
C CYS A 111 7.76 -2.23 6.55
N ALA A 112 7.16 -1.62 7.58
CA ALA A 112 6.93 -2.27 8.86
C ALA A 112 5.99 -3.48 8.74
N LEU A 113 4.90 -3.34 7.99
CA LEU A 113 3.95 -4.42 7.73
C LEU A 113 4.58 -5.55 6.93
N LEU A 114 5.39 -5.25 5.93
CA LEU A 114 6.10 -6.25 5.14
C LEU A 114 7.09 -7.04 6.00
N ALA A 115 7.83 -6.38 6.90
CA ALA A 115 8.66 -7.07 7.88
C ALA A 115 7.83 -7.98 8.80
N GLY A 116 6.64 -7.54 9.22
CA GLY A 116 5.69 -8.35 9.99
C GLY A 116 5.21 -9.58 9.21
N VAL A 117 4.79 -9.40 7.96
CA VAL A 117 4.35 -10.49 7.07
C VAL A 117 5.47 -11.51 6.86
N LEU A 118 6.70 -11.05 6.58
CA LEU A 118 7.85 -11.94 6.39
C LEU A 118 8.14 -12.77 7.64
N ARG A 119 8.03 -12.18 8.83
CA ARG A 119 8.20 -12.91 10.10
C ARG A 119 7.13 -13.97 10.31
N GLU A 120 5.87 -13.66 10.00
CA GLU A 120 4.77 -14.64 10.12
C GLU A 120 4.91 -15.79 9.10
N LEU A 121 5.46 -15.53 7.92
CA LEU A 121 5.64 -16.54 6.87
C LEU A 121 6.85 -17.44 7.11
N HIS A 122 7.97 -16.89 7.56
CA HIS A 122 9.21 -17.64 7.76
C HIS A 122 9.25 -18.35 9.13
N GLY A 123 8.47 -17.86 10.10
CA GLY A 123 8.52 -18.32 11.49
C GLY A 123 9.76 -17.82 12.24
N PRO A 124 9.72 -17.83 13.59
CA PRO A 124 10.75 -17.20 14.43
C PRO A 124 12.13 -17.87 14.33
N ALA A 125 12.19 -19.15 13.93
CA ALA A 125 13.43 -19.94 13.88
C ALA A 125 14.15 -19.84 12.53
N ALA A 126 13.48 -19.42 11.46
CA ALA A 126 14.01 -19.55 10.10
C ALA A 126 14.77 -18.31 9.59
N ALA A 127 14.54 -17.14 10.17
CA ALA A 127 15.23 -15.92 9.75
C ALA A 127 15.51 -14.98 10.94
N PRO A 128 16.77 -14.53 11.11
CA PRO A 128 17.09 -13.51 12.10
C PRO A 128 16.32 -12.23 11.81
N ALA A 129 15.88 -11.54 12.88
CA ALA A 129 15.07 -10.33 12.78
C ALA A 129 15.69 -9.24 11.85
N GLY A 130 17.02 -9.15 11.81
CA GLY A 130 17.75 -8.25 10.92
C GLY A 130 17.60 -8.61 9.45
N ALA A 131 17.60 -9.89 9.09
CA ALA A 131 17.47 -10.33 7.70
C ALA A 131 16.07 -10.03 7.15
N THR A 132 15.00 -10.28 7.92
CA THR A 132 13.63 -9.94 7.52
C THR A 132 13.42 -8.43 7.41
N ALA A 133 14.04 -7.64 8.29
CA ALA A 133 13.98 -6.18 8.22
C ALA A 133 14.68 -5.65 6.97
N LEU A 134 15.87 -6.19 6.65
CA LEU A 134 16.61 -5.81 5.45
C LEU A 134 15.85 -6.18 4.17
N GLN A 135 15.24 -7.36 4.11
CA GLN A 135 14.39 -7.77 2.99
C GLN A 135 13.18 -6.85 2.82
N ALA A 136 12.50 -6.51 3.91
CA ALA A 136 11.36 -5.59 3.88
C ALA A 136 11.79 -4.20 3.40
N LEU A 137 12.94 -3.72 3.86
CA LEU A 137 13.49 -2.44 3.43
C LEU A 137 13.84 -2.46 1.94
N ALA A 138 14.55 -3.49 1.47
CA ALA A 138 14.93 -3.62 0.07
C ALA A 138 13.69 -3.65 -0.87
N LEU A 139 12.63 -4.35 -0.48
CA LEU A 139 11.39 -4.42 -1.24
C LEU A 139 10.60 -3.09 -1.18
N SER A 140 10.59 -2.41 -0.04
CA SER A 140 9.88 -1.14 0.14
C SER A 140 10.57 0.01 -0.59
N LEU A 141 11.91 -0.02 -0.68
CA LEU A 141 12.70 0.98 -1.40
C LEU A 141 12.84 0.67 -2.90
N PHE A 142 12.03 -0.24 -3.44
CA PHE A 142 11.99 -0.43 -4.88
C PHE A 142 11.74 0.91 -5.60
N PRO A 143 12.52 1.27 -6.62
CA PRO A 143 12.55 2.64 -7.17
C PRO A 143 11.19 3.20 -7.54
N LEU A 144 10.32 2.38 -8.14
CA LEU A 144 8.98 2.79 -8.53
C LEU A 144 8.09 3.09 -7.31
N HIS A 145 8.17 2.27 -6.26
CA HIS A 145 7.39 2.46 -5.04
C HIS A 145 7.85 3.70 -4.28
N LEU A 146 9.17 3.91 -4.21
CA LEU A 146 9.77 5.11 -3.64
C LEU A 146 9.37 6.37 -4.40
N PHE A 147 9.38 6.33 -5.73
CA PHE A 147 8.95 7.44 -6.59
C PHE A 147 7.49 7.83 -6.28
N TYR A 148 6.57 6.87 -6.25
CA TYR A 148 5.17 7.14 -5.94
C TYR A 148 4.93 7.59 -4.50
N ALA A 149 5.78 7.22 -3.55
CA ALA A 149 5.67 7.68 -2.17
C ALA A 149 5.87 9.19 -2.02
N HIS A 150 6.66 9.81 -2.91
CA HIS A 150 6.89 11.26 -2.94
C HIS A 150 5.83 12.02 -3.74
N LEU A 151 4.95 11.31 -4.41
CA LEU A 151 3.79 11.86 -5.09
C LEU A 151 2.53 11.63 -4.26
N TYR A 152 1.60 12.56 -4.31
CA TYR A 152 0.27 12.30 -3.76
C TYR A 152 -0.51 11.43 -4.75
N TYR A 153 -0.47 10.10 -4.54
CA TYR A 153 -1.05 9.12 -5.44
C TYR A 153 -1.56 7.89 -4.69
N THR A 154 -2.47 7.14 -5.31
CA THR A 154 -3.23 6.05 -4.66
C THR A 154 -2.45 4.75 -4.46
N ASP A 155 -1.32 4.55 -5.17
CA ASP A 155 -0.61 3.26 -5.19
C ASP A 155 -0.02 2.87 -3.84
N VAL A 156 0.68 3.79 -3.18
CA VAL A 156 1.36 3.51 -1.92
C VAL A 156 0.38 3.22 -0.77
N PRO A 157 -0.67 4.05 -0.53
CA PRO A 157 -1.68 3.71 0.46
C PRO A 157 -2.46 2.44 0.11
N ALA A 158 -2.68 2.14 -1.17
CA ALA A 158 -3.32 0.90 -1.61
C ALA A 158 -2.51 -0.34 -1.21
N VAL A 159 -1.19 -0.32 -1.41
CA VAL A 159 -0.26 -1.37 -0.97
C VAL A 159 -0.24 -1.48 0.56
N PHE A 160 -0.21 -0.37 1.28
CA PHE A 160 -0.25 -0.35 2.74
C PHE A 160 -1.47 -1.09 3.29
N PHE A 161 -2.68 -0.73 2.85
CA PHE A 161 -3.91 -1.36 3.34
C PHE A 161 -4.01 -2.83 2.93
N LEU A 162 -3.48 -3.20 1.76
CA LEU A 162 -3.44 -4.59 1.34
C LEU A 162 -2.47 -5.42 2.20
N LEU A 163 -1.28 -4.90 2.50
CA LEU A 163 -0.34 -5.55 3.40
C LEU A 163 -0.91 -5.66 4.82
N LEU A 164 -1.61 -4.63 5.30
CA LEU A 164 -2.29 -4.65 6.58
C LEU A 164 -3.38 -5.73 6.62
N CYS A 165 -4.21 -5.82 5.57
CA CYS A 165 -5.22 -6.87 5.42
C CYS A 165 -4.57 -8.26 5.51
N TYR A 166 -3.51 -8.50 4.75
CA TYR A 166 -2.82 -9.78 4.73
C TYR A 166 -2.15 -10.10 6.07
N TYR A 167 -1.44 -9.14 6.68
CA TYR A 167 -0.82 -9.30 7.98
C TYR A 167 -1.84 -9.68 9.07
N LEU A 168 -2.98 -8.96 9.12
CA LEU A 168 -4.04 -9.24 10.08
C LEU A 168 -4.70 -10.60 9.84
N CYS A 169 -4.85 -11.03 8.58
CA CYS A 169 -5.29 -12.37 8.23
C CYS A 169 -4.32 -13.44 8.75
N LEU A 170 -3.00 -13.24 8.57
CA LEU A 170 -1.98 -14.15 9.09
C LEU A 170 -2.01 -14.25 10.63
N ARG A 171 -2.36 -13.15 11.31
CA ARG A 171 -2.52 -13.08 12.77
C ARG A 171 -3.88 -13.61 13.27
N GLY A 172 -4.73 -14.14 12.39
CA GLY A 172 -6.05 -14.65 12.75
C GLY A 172 -7.08 -13.57 13.13
N ARG A 173 -6.79 -12.29 12.85
CA ARG A 173 -7.68 -11.15 13.18
C ARG A 173 -8.66 -10.87 12.04
N GLY A 174 -9.63 -11.77 11.80
CA GLY A 174 -10.53 -11.74 10.65
C GLY A 174 -11.26 -10.42 10.44
N TRP A 175 -11.90 -9.86 11.47
CA TRP A 175 -12.63 -8.58 11.35
C TRP A 175 -11.73 -7.40 11.00
N ALA A 176 -10.57 -7.30 11.65
CA ALA A 176 -9.62 -6.24 11.35
C ALA A 176 -9.04 -6.40 9.93
N SER A 177 -8.81 -7.64 9.49
CA SER A 177 -8.40 -7.95 8.11
C SER A 177 -9.48 -7.50 7.11
N ALA A 178 -10.75 -7.78 7.36
CA ALA A 178 -11.85 -7.36 6.50
C ALA A 178 -11.95 -5.82 6.38
N LEU A 179 -11.82 -5.09 7.50
CA LEU A 179 -11.79 -3.63 7.51
C LEU A 179 -10.59 -3.07 6.72
N ALA A 180 -9.41 -3.65 6.90
CA ALA A 180 -8.23 -3.26 6.13
C ALA A 180 -8.40 -3.58 4.63
N GLY A 181 -9.03 -4.71 4.29
CA GLY A 181 -9.38 -5.07 2.92
C GLY A 181 -10.34 -4.07 2.28
N ALA A 182 -11.38 -3.63 2.99
CA ALA A 182 -12.27 -2.57 2.54
C ALA A 182 -11.50 -1.26 2.30
N GLY A 183 -10.59 -0.90 3.21
CA GLY A 183 -9.67 0.22 3.04
C GLY A 183 -8.82 0.10 1.77
N ALA A 184 -8.26 -1.08 1.49
CA ALA A 184 -7.49 -1.33 0.26
C ALA A 184 -8.31 -1.10 -1.01
N VAL A 185 -9.57 -1.55 -1.05
CA VAL A 185 -10.51 -1.34 -2.17
C VAL A 185 -10.87 0.13 -2.30
N LEU A 186 -11.08 0.84 -1.18
CA LEU A 186 -11.37 2.28 -1.18
C LEU A 186 -10.19 3.12 -1.71
N MET A 187 -8.95 2.65 -1.57
CA MET A 187 -7.79 3.30 -2.20
C MET A 187 -7.74 3.01 -3.71
N ARG A 188 -7.97 1.75 -4.10
CA ARG A 188 -8.03 1.33 -5.51
C ARG A 188 -8.96 0.14 -5.67
N GLN A 189 -9.97 0.25 -6.53
CA GLN A 189 -10.93 -0.83 -6.78
C GLN A 189 -10.28 -2.13 -7.28
N THR A 190 -9.15 -2.05 -7.99
CA THR A 190 -8.41 -3.23 -8.47
C THR A 190 -7.87 -4.11 -7.33
N ASN A 191 -7.75 -3.57 -6.12
CA ASN A 191 -7.36 -4.36 -4.95
C ASN A 191 -8.39 -5.39 -4.52
N ALA A 192 -9.63 -5.32 -5.01
CA ALA A 192 -10.64 -6.35 -4.75
C ALA A 192 -10.13 -7.77 -5.08
N VAL A 193 -9.38 -7.92 -6.17
CA VAL A 193 -8.77 -9.20 -6.57
C VAL A 193 -7.82 -9.74 -5.49
N TRP A 194 -7.00 -8.86 -4.94
CA TRP A 194 -6.04 -9.22 -3.90
C TRP A 194 -6.70 -9.49 -2.55
N VAL A 195 -7.78 -8.76 -2.24
CA VAL A 195 -8.59 -9.02 -1.03
C VAL A 195 -9.23 -10.39 -1.11
N VAL A 196 -9.75 -10.81 -2.28
CA VAL A 196 -10.25 -12.17 -2.50
C VAL A 196 -9.14 -13.20 -2.30
N PHE A 197 -7.92 -12.95 -2.81
CA PHE A 197 -6.77 -13.83 -2.54
C PHE A 197 -6.50 -13.98 -1.03
N VAL A 198 -6.48 -12.86 -0.28
CA VAL A 198 -6.27 -12.89 1.18
C VAL A 198 -7.39 -13.66 1.87
N LEU A 199 -8.65 -13.51 1.43
CA LEU A 199 -9.78 -14.27 1.94
C LEU A 199 -9.57 -15.79 1.73
N CYS A 200 -9.17 -16.21 0.52
CA CYS A 200 -8.87 -17.61 0.21
C CYS A 200 -7.76 -18.16 1.12
N VAL A 201 -6.70 -17.38 1.37
CA VAL A 201 -5.64 -17.76 2.33
C VAL A 201 -6.21 -17.93 3.73
N GLY A 202 -7.06 -17.03 4.19
CA GLY A 202 -7.73 -17.10 5.49
C GLY A 202 -8.57 -18.34 5.64
N VAL A 203 -9.45 -18.63 4.68
CA VAL A 203 -10.30 -19.82 4.65
C VAL A 203 -9.45 -21.09 4.64
N HIS A 204 -8.41 -21.15 3.81
CA HIS A 204 -7.51 -22.31 3.76
C HIS A 204 -6.84 -22.58 5.10
N ARG A 205 -6.43 -21.55 5.82
CA ARG A 205 -5.81 -21.67 7.15
C ARG A 205 -6.79 -22.16 8.20
N THR A 206 -8.05 -21.73 8.15
CA THR A 206 -9.09 -22.17 9.10
C THR A 206 -9.54 -23.61 8.84
N LEU A 207 -9.51 -24.06 7.59
CA LEU A 207 -9.90 -25.41 7.21
C LEU A 207 -8.79 -26.45 7.39
N ARG A 208 -7.52 -26.03 7.56
CA ARG A 208 -6.45 -26.98 7.90
C ARG A 208 -6.65 -27.47 9.34
N PRO A 209 -6.86 -28.79 9.56
CA PRO A 209 -6.99 -29.31 10.91
C PRO A 209 -5.68 -29.06 11.67
N ALA A 210 -5.78 -28.72 12.95
CA ALA A 210 -4.66 -28.46 13.87
C ALA A 210 -3.76 -29.70 14.14
N GLY A 211 -3.91 -30.78 13.39
CA GLY A 211 -3.33 -32.10 13.61
C GLY A 211 -2.28 -32.58 12.60
N GLY A 212 -1.65 -31.69 11.84
CA GLY A 212 -0.63 -32.05 10.83
C GLY A 212 0.81 -31.70 11.22
N GLY A 213 1.16 -31.79 12.48
CA GLY A 213 2.55 -31.76 12.95
C GLY A 213 3.17 -33.17 12.86
N HIS A 214 3.90 -33.45 11.78
CA HIS A 214 4.92 -34.50 11.70
C HIS A 214 6.24 -33.87 11.30
#